data_8cc1aaa31d591ce99aa12d5f78db14ef
#
_entry.id   8cc1aaa31d591ce99aa12d5f78db14ef
#
_cell.length_a   1.000
_cell.length_b   1.000
_cell.length_c   1.000
_cell.angle_alpha   90.00
_cell.angle_beta   90.00
_cell.angle_gamma   90.00
#
_symmetry.space_group_name_H-M   'P 1'
#
loop_
_entity.id
_entity.type
_entity.pdbx_description
1 polymer ?
#
loop_
_entity_poly.entity_id
_entity_poly.type
_entity_poly.pdbx_seq_one_letter_code
_entity_poly.pdbx_strand_id
1 'polypeptide(L)'
;MQFNLKLQNDFKNNIRREWALTNGLGGYAGGSVTGAINRTHQGYLIASLHAPVQRYVCFSKTNEKIVTDSHTYDLSSDQFKGGCHTDGIQYIRDFTYDGTICFTYEAGDITIKKHIALAQGKNLAAVAYEVQNKGEASKLLITPLMNFREHSESSTVDSLKFEVQKQEHGFTLIPKAQDDHCIRIVFSGGELIERDDKYICDLEAQTEVDNEVPGLDCAFCPYDVSVDIPAGASM
;
A
#
# COMPACT_ATOMS: atom_id res chain seq x y z
N MET A 1 11.04 19.54 -7.98
CA MET A 1 12.30 19.23 -7.24
C MET A 1 12.39 17.73 -7.20
N GLN A 2 13.43 17.15 -7.77
CA GLN A 2 13.64 15.70 -7.74
C GLN A 2 14.47 15.36 -6.50
N PHE A 3 14.00 14.39 -5.72
CA PHE A 3 14.70 13.85 -4.57
C PHE A 3 14.93 12.36 -4.83
N ASN A 4 16.18 11.92 -4.66
CA ASN A 4 16.59 10.53 -4.83
C ASN A 4 17.30 10.08 -3.57
N LEU A 5 16.92 8.94 -3.02
CA LEU A 5 17.50 8.34 -1.83
C LEU A 5 17.85 6.89 -2.10
N LYS A 6 19.15 6.57 -2.07
CA LYS A 6 19.60 5.17 -2.02
C LYS A 6 19.43 4.66 -0.59
N LEU A 7 18.58 3.67 -0.44
CA LEU A 7 18.34 3.04 0.85
C LEU A 7 19.41 1.98 1.11
N GLN A 8 19.96 2.02 2.32
CA GLN A 8 20.67 0.87 2.88
C GLN A 8 19.62 -0.05 3.51
N ASN A 9 19.89 -1.34 3.59
CA ASN A 9 19.01 -2.30 4.25
C ASN A 9 19.01 -2.10 5.77
N ASP A 10 18.41 -1.00 6.22
CA ASP A 10 18.30 -0.59 7.62
C ASP A 10 16.86 -0.12 7.86
N PHE A 11 16.00 -1.07 8.21
CA PHE A 11 14.58 -0.82 8.44
C PHE A 11 14.36 0.22 9.53
N LYS A 12 15.05 0.08 10.70
CA LYS A 12 14.81 0.92 11.89
C LYS A 12 15.10 2.40 11.66
N ASN A 13 16.14 2.70 10.89
CA ASN A 13 16.47 4.09 10.59
C ASN A 13 15.66 4.64 9.43
N ASN A 14 15.28 3.80 8.46
CA ASN A 14 14.55 4.24 7.28
C ASN A 14 13.04 4.36 7.52
N ILE A 15 12.45 3.60 8.45
CA ILE A 15 11.00 3.68 8.72
C ILE A 15 10.57 5.08 9.16
N ARG A 16 11.45 5.84 9.80
CA ARG A 16 11.19 7.22 10.25
C ARG A 16 11.40 8.29 9.16
N ARG A 17 11.86 7.89 7.97
CA ARG A 17 11.96 8.80 6.81
C ARG A 17 10.65 8.74 6.05
N GLU A 18 9.93 9.86 6.07
CA GLU A 18 8.56 9.92 5.59
C GLU A 18 8.43 10.78 4.34
N TRP A 19 7.43 10.49 3.55
CA TRP A 19 7.03 11.26 2.39
C TRP A 19 5.54 11.60 2.47
N ALA A 20 5.12 12.66 1.80
CA ALA A 20 3.72 13.06 1.69
C ALA A 20 3.41 13.69 0.34
N LEU A 21 2.20 13.44 -0.16
CA LEU A 21 1.57 14.08 -1.31
C LEU A 21 0.26 14.69 -0.86
N THR A 22 -0.18 15.79 -1.47
CA THR A 22 -1.47 16.42 -1.16
C THR A 22 -2.34 16.50 -2.40
N ASN A 23 -3.67 16.45 -2.22
CA ASN A 23 -4.64 16.53 -3.32
C ASN A 23 -5.31 17.91 -3.47
N GLY A 24 -4.96 18.87 -2.64
CA GLY A 24 -5.56 20.22 -2.66
C GLY A 24 -6.96 20.33 -2.02
N LEU A 25 -7.58 19.21 -1.60
CA LEU A 25 -8.89 19.20 -0.92
C LEU A 25 -8.78 19.03 0.60
N GLY A 26 -7.55 18.96 1.15
CA GLY A 26 -7.31 18.58 2.54
C GLY A 26 -7.06 17.08 2.72
N GLY A 27 -7.23 16.26 1.66
CA GLY A 27 -6.78 14.87 1.60
C GLY A 27 -5.30 14.79 1.21
N TYR A 28 -4.68 13.64 1.49
CA TYR A 28 -3.26 13.43 1.26
C TYR A 28 -2.92 11.93 1.13
N ALA A 29 -1.70 11.65 0.72
CA ALA A 29 -1.04 10.35 0.89
C ALA A 29 0.25 10.54 1.68
N GLY A 30 0.64 9.53 2.44
CA GLY A 30 1.89 9.53 3.18
C GLY A 30 2.31 8.13 3.58
N GLY A 31 3.61 7.96 3.79
CA GLY A 31 4.20 6.69 4.18
C GLY A 31 5.69 6.84 4.48
N SER A 32 6.34 5.75 4.83
CA SER A 32 7.78 5.71 5.00
C SER A 32 8.49 5.32 3.70
N VAL A 33 9.79 5.64 3.60
CA VAL A 33 10.63 5.21 2.47
C VAL A 33 10.92 3.70 2.47
N THR A 34 10.55 2.99 3.54
CA THR A 34 10.62 1.52 3.59
C THR A 34 9.40 0.86 2.96
N GLY A 35 8.32 1.62 2.69
CA GLY A 35 7.02 1.10 2.29
C GLY A 35 6.13 0.65 3.46
N ALA A 36 6.65 0.62 4.70
CA ALA A 36 5.84 0.36 5.89
C ALA A 36 5.03 1.60 6.32
N ILE A 37 3.90 1.38 6.96
CA ILE A 37 3.14 2.43 7.65
C ILE A 37 3.82 2.70 9.00
N ASN A 38 4.18 3.95 9.25
CA ASN A 38 4.90 4.38 10.45
C ASN A 38 4.03 5.20 11.41
N ARG A 39 2.87 5.68 10.93
CA ARG A 39 1.89 6.45 11.71
C ARG A 39 0.47 6.02 11.38
N THR A 40 -0.44 6.11 12.34
CA THR A 40 -1.87 5.82 12.12
C THR A 40 -2.48 6.66 11.00
N HIS A 41 -2.05 7.91 10.85
CA HIS A 41 -2.53 8.84 9.83
C HIS A 41 -1.74 8.78 8.50
N GLN A 42 -1.08 7.67 8.19
CA GLN A 42 -0.48 7.41 6.89
C GLN A 42 -1.33 6.46 6.05
N GLY A 43 -1.14 6.55 4.74
CA GLY A 43 -1.78 5.69 3.73
C GLY A 43 -1.66 6.29 2.33
N TYR A 44 -2.02 5.52 1.32
CA TYR A 44 -1.98 5.99 -0.07
C TYR A 44 -3.19 6.84 -0.45
N LEU A 45 -4.30 6.72 0.32
CA LEU A 45 -5.42 7.65 0.24
C LEU A 45 -5.99 7.93 1.63
N ILE A 46 -5.68 9.10 2.15
CA ILE A 46 -6.41 9.72 3.23
C ILE A 46 -7.38 10.72 2.58
N ALA A 47 -8.64 10.30 2.44
CA ALA A 47 -9.67 11.11 1.80
C ALA A 47 -10.20 12.19 2.75
N SER A 48 -10.44 13.40 2.24
CA SER A 48 -11.22 14.42 2.94
C SER A 48 -12.67 14.28 2.52
N LEU A 49 -13.53 13.74 3.39
CA LEU A 49 -14.94 13.49 3.08
C LEU A 49 -15.78 14.79 3.12
N HIS A 50 -15.41 15.71 4.01
CA HIS A 50 -15.95 17.09 4.03
C HIS A 50 -14.76 18.06 3.96
N ALA A 51 -14.34 18.39 2.75
CA ALA A 51 -13.18 19.23 2.52
C ALA A 51 -13.23 20.57 3.29
N PRO A 52 -12.17 20.99 3.97
CA PRO A 52 -10.83 20.36 4.06
C PRO A 52 -10.65 19.43 5.28
N VAL A 53 -11.72 19.09 5.98
CA VAL A 53 -11.73 18.33 7.25
C VAL A 53 -12.31 16.93 7.04
N GLN A 54 -12.49 16.21 8.13
CA GLN A 54 -13.05 14.86 8.18
C GLN A 54 -12.26 13.88 7.30
N ARG A 55 -11.03 13.62 7.73
CA ARG A 55 -10.08 12.78 7.00
C ARG A 55 -10.21 11.33 7.39
N TYR A 56 -10.36 10.47 6.40
CA TYR A 56 -10.47 9.02 6.55
C TYR A 56 -9.37 8.31 5.80
N VAL A 57 -8.70 7.36 6.44
CA VAL A 57 -7.83 6.41 5.75
C VAL A 57 -8.73 5.44 5.00
N CYS A 58 -8.68 5.48 3.67
CA CYS A 58 -9.45 4.62 2.77
C CYS A 58 -8.59 3.54 2.13
N PHE A 59 -7.33 3.87 1.85
CA PHE A 59 -6.37 2.96 1.22
C PHE A 59 -5.04 3.10 1.94
N SER A 60 -4.67 2.07 2.72
CA SER A 60 -3.44 2.10 3.50
C SER A 60 -2.21 1.95 2.62
N LYS A 61 -2.11 0.88 1.86
CA LYS A 61 -0.98 0.60 0.94
C LYS A 61 -1.29 -0.60 0.05
N THR A 62 -0.32 -1.01 -0.76
CA THR A 62 -0.30 -2.33 -1.40
C THR A 62 0.90 -3.13 -0.89
N ASN A 63 0.70 -4.44 -0.71
CA ASN A 63 1.76 -5.41 -0.52
C ASN A 63 1.96 -6.18 -1.82
N GLU A 64 3.21 -6.39 -2.20
CA GLU A 64 3.55 -7.05 -3.45
C GLU A 64 4.37 -8.32 -3.20
N LYS A 65 4.08 -9.37 -3.99
CA LYS A 65 4.89 -10.59 -4.06
C LYS A 65 5.18 -10.94 -5.51
N ILE A 66 6.41 -11.34 -5.79
CA ILE A 66 6.78 -11.95 -7.06
C ILE A 66 6.84 -13.45 -6.82
N VAL A 67 6.09 -14.21 -7.62
CA VAL A 67 6.06 -15.67 -7.57
C VAL A 67 6.62 -16.21 -8.89
N THR A 68 7.73 -16.93 -8.80
CA THR A 68 8.34 -17.71 -9.89
C THR A 68 8.12 -19.21 -9.62
N ASP A 69 8.50 -20.06 -10.53
CA ASP A 69 8.42 -21.51 -10.31
C ASP A 69 9.34 -21.98 -9.16
N SER A 70 10.42 -21.27 -8.91
CA SER A 70 11.46 -21.65 -7.94
C SER A 70 11.43 -20.86 -6.64
N HIS A 71 10.93 -19.63 -6.64
CA HIS A 71 11.02 -18.71 -5.51
C HIS A 71 9.78 -17.81 -5.35
N THR A 72 9.55 -17.38 -4.14
CA THR A 72 8.63 -16.27 -3.83
C THR A 72 9.40 -15.15 -3.16
N TYR A 73 9.35 -13.96 -3.75
CA TYR A 73 9.94 -12.74 -3.20
C TYR A 73 8.82 -11.88 -2.60
N ASP A 74 8.81 -11.72 -1.28
CA ASP A 74 7.87 -10.82 -0.60
C ASP A 74 8.50 -9.43 -0.52
N LEU A 75 7.95 -8.49 -1.28
CA LEU A 75 8.45 -7.11 -1.35
C LEU A 75 7.84 -6.22 -0.26
N SER A 76 6.92 -6.75 0.54
CA SER A 76 6.26 -5.98 1.60
C SER A 76 7.21 -5.67 2.75
N SER A 77 7.09 -4.46 3.28
CA SER A 77 7.81 -4.02 4.47
C SER A 77 6.78 -3.60 5.50
N ASP A 78 6.16 -4.56 6.19
CA ASP A 78 5.22 -4.31 7.27
C ASP A 78 5.92 -4.49 8.62
N GLN A 79 5.61 -3.62 9.57
CA GLN A 79 5.98 -3.83 10.97
C GLN A 79 4.76 -4.37 11.72
N PHE A 80 5.00 -5.38 12.54
CA PHE A 80 3.98 -6.02 13.37
C PHE A 80 4.27 -5.81 14.84
N LYS A 81 3.25 -6.06 15.66
CA LYS A 81 3.31 -5.96 17.12
C LYS A 81 4.58 -6.54 17.71
N GLY A 82 5.26 -5.72 18.52
CA GLY A 82 6.54 -6.08 19.15
C GLY A 82 7.76 -5.82 18.27
N GLY A 83 7.60 -5.04 17.18
CA GLY A 83 8.70 -4.59 16.32
C GLY A 83 9.22 -5.65 15.35
N CYS A 84 8.53 -6.79 15.20
CA CYS A 84 8.80 -7.74 14.13
C CYS A 84 8.41 -7.12 12.79
N HIS A 85 9.20 -7.33 11.74
CA HIS A 85 8.90 -6.78 10.42
C HIS A 85 9.19 -7.78 9.30
N THR A 86 8.53 -7.58 8.15
CA THR A 86 8.88 -8.27 6.89
C THR A 86 10.08 -7.59 6.24
N ASP A 87 10.87 -8.35 5.49
CA ASP A 87 12.16 -7.92 4.96
C ASP A 87 12.11 -7.33 3.54
N GLY A 88 10.97 -6.83 3.09
CA GLY A 88 10.82 -6.25 1.75
C GLY A 88 11.80 -5.10 1.44
N ILE A 89 12.26 -4.40 2.48
CA ILE A 89 13.26 -3.33 2.34
C ILE A 89 14.56 -3.83 1.68
N GLN A 90 14.93 -5.09 1.84
CA GLN A 90 16.13 -5.67 1.20
C GLN A 90 16.10 -5.60 -0.33
N TYR A 91 14.90 -5.55 -0.93
CA TYR A 91 14.70 -5.46 -2.38
C TYR A 91 14.62 -4.03 -2.88
N ILE A 92 14.44 -3.02 -2.00
CA ILE A 92 14.39 -1.61 -2.40
C ILE A 92 15.80 -1.14 -2.75
N ARG A 93 16.01 -0.66 -3.98
CA ARG A 93 17.27 -0.10 -4.46
C ARG A 93 17.25 1.40 -4.51
N ASP A 94 16.10 1.98 -4.80
CA ASP A 94 15.97 3.41 -4.99
C ASP A 94 14.60 3.91 -4.58
N PHE A 95 14.56 5.14 -4.08
CA PHE A 95 13.36 5.88 -3.76
C PHE A 95 13.48 7.27 -4.37
N THR A 96 12.54 7.65 -5.20
CA THR A 96 12.51 8.99 -5.81
C THR A 96 11.20 9.71 -5.55
N TYR A 97 11.30 11.03 -5.50
CA TYR A 97 10.16 11.94 -5.38
C TYR A 97 10.35 13.12 -6.34
N ASP A 98 9.45 13.22 -7.32
CA ASP A 98 9.44 14.30 -8.32
C ASP A 98 8.00 14.79 -8.64
N GLY A 99 7.14 14.77 -7.64
CA GLY A 99 5.70 15.01 -7.77
C GLY A 99 4.88 13.74 -7.69
N THR A 100 5.51 12.60 -7.95
CA THR A 100 5.05 11.25 -7.65
C THR A 100 6.08 10.55 -6.78
N ILE A 101 5.65 9.53 -6.06
CA ILE A 101 6.54 8.66 -5.31
C ILE A 101 6.89 7.47 -6.19
N CYS A 102 8.17 7.10 -6.28
CA CYS A 102 8.59 5.90 -6.96
C CYS A 102 9.55 5.08 -6.10
N PHE A 103 9.18 3.83 -5.87
CA PHE A 103 10.06 2.81 -5.31
C PHE A 103 10.58 1.91 -6.42
N THR A 104 11.88 1.67 -6.46
CA THR A 104 12.49 0.69 -7.35
C THR A 104 12.91 -0.53 -6.55
N TYR A 105 12.33 -1.69 -6.89
CA TYR A 105 12.66 -2.98 -6.30
C TYR A 105 13.47 -3.83 -7.29
N GLU A 106 14.42 -4.60 -6.76
CA GLU A 106 15.14 -5.64 -7.51
C GLU A 106 15.07 -6.95 -6.73
N ALA A 107 14.47 -7.97 -7.33
CA ALA A 107 14.31 -9.30 -6.76
C ALA A 107 14.60 -10.37 -7.83
N GLY A 108 15.70 -11.09 -7.65
CA GLY A 108 16.23 -11.98 -8.71
C GLY A 108 16.50 -11.21 -10.00
N ASP A 109 15.96 -11.70 -11.10
CA ASP A 109 16.10 -11.09 -12.43
C ASP A 109 14.96 -10.08 -12.76
N ILE A 110 14.18 -9.69 -11.76
CA ILE A 110 13.01 -8.83 -11.95
C ILE A 110 13.25 -7.48 -11.28
N THR A 111 13.01 -6.41 -12.03
CA THR A 111 12.99 -5.04 -11.54
C THR A 111 11.55 -4.51 -11.61
N ILE A 112 11.07 -3.97 -10.50
CA ILE A 112 9.74 -3.33 -10.41
C ILE A 112 9.90 -1.89 -9.97
N LYS A 113 9.29 -0.96 -10.71
CA LYS A 113 9.07 0.41 -10.25
C LYS A 113 7.61 0.56 -9.87
N LYS A 114 7.37 0.92 -8.62
CA LYS A 114 6.05 1.19 -8.06
C LYS A 114 5.89 2.69 -7.90
N HIS A 115 4.96 3.26 -8.65
CA HIS A 115 4.63 4.67 -8.63
C HIS A 115 3.36 4.91 -7.83
N ILE A 116 3.36 5.93 -6.97
CA ILE A 116 2.21 6.35 -6.18
C ILE A 116 1.93 7.81 -6.48
N ALA A 117 0.69 8.12 -6.82
CA ALA A 117 0.24 9.47 -7.17
C ALA A 117 -1.14 9.79 -6.58
N LEU A 118 -1.40 11.06 -6.34
CA LEU A 118 -2.71 11.60 -6.01
C LEU A 118 -3.21 12.55 -7.09
N ALA A 119 -4.48 12.42 -7.44
CA ALA A 119 -5.13 13.35 -8.35
C ALA A 119 -5.46 14.66 -7.63
N GLN A 120 -5.05 15.80 -8.22
CA GLN A 120 -5.39 17.12 -7.69
C GLN A 120 -6.91 17.36 -7.78
N GLY A 121 -7.48 17.90 -6.70
CA GLY A 121 -8.91 18.22 -6.60
C GLY A 121 -9.82 17.00 -6.49
N LYS A 122 -9.29 15.81 -6.16
CA LYS A 122 -10.08 14.55 -6.03
C LYS A 122 -9.56 13.68 -4.91
N ASN A 123 -10.45 12.92 -4.26
CA ASN A 123 -10.09 11.80 -3.39
C ASN A 123 -9.80 10.56 -4.24
N LEU A 124 -8.71 10.59 -4.98
CA LEU A 124 -8.29 9.54 -5.90
C LEU A 124 -6.77 9.34 -5.80
N ALA A 125 -6.37 8.12 -5.45
CA ALA A 125 -4.99 7.65 -5.52
C ALA A 125 -4.82 6.67 -6.67
N ALA A 126 -3.63 6.65 -7.26
CA ALA A 126 -3.23 5.67 -8.25
C ALA A 126 -1.92 5.00 -7.83
N VAL A 127 -1.83 3.70 -8.05
CA VAL A 127 -0.58 2.93 -7.96
C VAL A 127 -0.33 2.31 -9.32
N ALA A 128 0.84 2.57 -9.91
CA ALA A 128 1.23 2.01 -11.19
C ALA A 128 2.53 1.22 -11.05
N TYR A 129 2.67 0.18 -11.85
CA TYR A 129 3.84 -0.68 -11.84
C TYR A 129 4.47 -0.73 -13.23
N GLU A 130 5.78 -0.48 -13.29
CA GLU A 130 6.62 -0.80 -14.44
C GLU A 130 7.42 -2.04 -14.08
N VAL A 131 7.36 -3.06 -14.90
CA VAL A 131 8.04 -4.33 -14.63
C VAL A 131 9.01 -4.65 -15.76
N GLN A 132 10.24 -4.98 -15.41
CA GLN A 132 11.23 -5.54 -16.31
C GLN A 132 11.65 -6.92 -15.78
N ASN A 133 11.33 -7.97 -16.54
CA ASN A 133 11.70 -9.34 -16.24
C ASN A 133 12.79 -9.81 -17.21
N LYS A 134 13.96 -10.16 -16.70
CA LYS A 134 15.08 -10.74 -17.48
C LYS A 134 15.20 -12.25 -17.28
N GLY A 135 14.38 -12.82 -16.40
CA GLY A 135 14.38 -14.22 -16.02
C GLY A 135 13.20 -15.01 -16.58
N GLU A 136 12.80 -16.01 -15.83
CA GLU A 136 11.67 -16.91 -16.13
C GLU A 136 10.31 -16.20 -16.01
N ALA A 137 9.27 -16.83 -16.56
CA ALA A 137 7.89 -16.37 -16.37
C ALA A 137 7.55 -16.34 -14.88
N SER A 138 6.81 -15.34 -14.47
CA SER A 138 6.47 -15.12 -13.07
C SER A 138 5.09 -14.46 -12.93
N LYS A 139 4.64 -14.31 -11.69
CA LYS A 139 3.42 -13.57 -11.36
C LYS A 139 3.74 -12.47 -10.37
N LEU A 140 3.14 -11.30 -10.56
CA LEU A 140 3.07 -10.25 -9.56
C LEU A 140 1.72 -10.34 -8.85
N LEU A 141 1.74 -10.63 -7.57
CA LEU A 141 0.57 -10.57 -6.69
C LEU A 141 0.58 -9.24 -5.96
N ILE A 142 -0.51 -8.49 -6.08
CA ILE A 142 -0.69 -7.18 -5.43
C ILE A 142 -1.87 -7.31 -4.47
N THR A 143 -1.62 -7.12 -3.19
CA THR A 143 -2.63 -7.12 -2.14
C THR A 143 -2.95 -5.69 -1.72
N PRO A 144 -4.10 -5.10 -2.09
CA PRO A 144 -4.55 -3.81 -1.58
C PRO A 144 -4.97 -3.94 -0.11
N LEU A 145 -4.39 -3.12 0.76
CA LEU A 145 -4.73 -3.00 2.17
C LEU A 145 -5.72 -1.86 2.33
N MET A 146 -6.99 -2.19 2.55
CA MET A 146 -8.09 -1.25 2.59
C MET A 146 -8.49 -0.92 4.02
N ASN A 147 -8.97 0.30 4.21
CA ASN A 147 -9.45 0.80 5.49
C ASN A 147 -10.67 1.70 5.28
N PHE A 148 -11.39 2.01 6.33
CA PHE A 148 -12.34 3.12 6.39
C PHE A 148 -12.47 3.57 7.83
N ARG A 149 -11.56 4.39 8.27
CA ARG A 149 -11.49 4.91 9.63
C ARG A 149 -11.07 6.37 9.64
N GLU A 150 -11.44 7.09 10.66
CA GLU A 150 -10.89 8.41 10.93
C GLU A 150 -9.36 8.30 11.05
N HIS A 151 -8.64 9.28 10.49
CA HIS A 151 -7.20 9.15 10.24
C HIS A 151 -6.33 9.07 11.50
N SER A 152 -6.83 9.52 12.65
CA SER A 152 -6.15 9.45 13.96
C SER A 152 -6.50 8.20 14.76
N GLU A 153 -7.44 7.38 14.28
CA GLU A 153 -7.88 6.16 14.96
C GLU A 153 -7.20 4.91 14.37
N SER A 154 -7.37 3.78 15.03
CA SER A 154 -6.96 2.45 14.55
C SER A 154 -8.17 1.59 14.24
N SER A 155 -8.00 0.65 13.33
CA SER A 155 -9.02 -0.32 12.96
C SER A 155 -8.86 -1.65 13.71
N THR A 156 -9.98 -2.32 13.89
CA THR A 156 -10.07 -3.72 14.31
C THR A 156 -10.84 -4.51 13.26
N VAL A 157 -10.81 -5.84 13.30
CA VAL A 157 -11.63 -6.68 12.43
C VAL A 157 -13.13 -6.31 12.53
N ASP A 158 -13.59 -5.94 13.72
CA ASP A 158 -15.01 -5.57 13.92
C ASP A 158 -15.38 -4.20 13.34
N SER A 159 -14.45 -3.24 13.30
CA SER A 159 -14.67 -1.94 12.65
C SER A 159 -14.59 -2.01 11.13
N LEU A 160 -13.89 -3.01 10.56
CA LEU A 160 -13.69 -3.19 9.12
C LEU A 160 -14.75 -4.09 8.49
N LYS A 161 -16.03 -3.73 8.65
CA LYS A 161 -17.15 -4.46 8.04
C LYS A 161 -17.60 -3.75 6.77
N PHE A 162 -17.43 -4.44 5.64
CA PHE A 162 -17.83 -3.94 4.32
C PHE A 162 -18.85 -4.85 3.66
N GLU A 163 -19.74 -4.27 2.85
CA GLU A 163 -20.34 -4.96 1.73
C GLU A 163 -19.33 -4.90 0.59
N VAL A 164 -19.06 -6.05 -0.04
CA VAL A 164 -18.08 -6.17 -1.13
C VAL A 164 -18.80 -6.48 -2.41
N GLN A 165 -18.69 -5.60 -3.40
CA GLN A 165 -19.26 -5.78 -4.71
C GLN A 165 -18.14 -6.02 -5.73
N LYS A 166 -17.94 -7.29 -6.13
CA LYS A 166 -16.95 -7.67 -7.15
C LYS A 166 -17.39 -7.17 -8.53
N GLN A 167 -16.41 -6.71 -9.31
CA GLN A 167 -16.58 -6.25 -10.70
C GLN A 167 -15.53 -6.94 -11.57
N GLU A 168 -15.65 -6.85 -12.89
CA GLU A 168 -14.73 -7.48 -13.83
C GLU A 168 -13.28 -7.00 -13.63
N HIS A 169 -13.09 -5.69 -13.47
CA HIS A 169 -11.77 -5.06 -13.31
C HIS A 169 -11.68 -4.29 -11.98
N GLY A 170 -12.14 -4.87 -10.89
CA GLY A 170 -12.09 -4.22 -9.61
C GLY A 170 -13.11 -4.70 -8.60
N PHE A 171 -13.31 -3.90 -7.56
CA PHE A 171 -14.34 -4.13 -6.56
C PHE A 171 -14.73 -2.81 -5.89
N THR A 172 -15.91 -2.78 -5.30
CA THR A 172 -16.39 -1.66 -4.48
C THR A 172 -16.57 -2.15 -3.06
N LEU A 173 -16.10 -1.36 -2.10
CA LEU A 173 -16.31 -1.56 -0.66
C LEU A 173 -17.29 -0.50 -0.17
N ILE A 174 -18.38 -0.93 0.48
CA ILE A 174 -19.35 -0.06 1.14
C ILE A 174 -19.21 -0.31 2.64
N PRO A 175 -18.72 0.69 3.42
CA PRO A 175 -18.60 0.53 4.87
C PRO A 175 -19.97 0.38 5.52
N LYS A 176 -20.21 -0.69 6.30
CA LYS A 176 -21.51 -0.93 6.92
C LYS A 176 -21.91 0.11 7.98
N ALA A 177 -20.93 0.79 8.57
CA ALA A 177 -21.17 1.84 9.55
C ALA A 177 -21.54 3.19 8.91
N GLN A 178 -21.21 3.41 7.64
CA GLN A 178 -21.44 4.63 6.87
C GLN A 178 -21.70 4.25 5.40
N ASP A 179 -22.89 3.72 5.13
CA ASP A 179 -23.28 3.13 3.85
C ASP A 179 -23.59 4.17 2.74
N ASP A 180 -23.56 5.45 3.08
CA ASP A 180 -23.58 6.58 2.15
C ASP A 180 -22.21 6.84 1.46
N HIS A 181 -21.17 6.12 1.86
CA HIS A 181 -19.84 6.18 1.27
C HIS A 181 -19.46 4.88 0.57
N CYS A 182 -18.58 4.97 -0.42
CA CYS A 182 -17.97 3.79 -1.02
C CYS A 182 -16.51 4.05 -1.42
N ILE A 183 -15.71 3.00 -1.40
CA ILE A 183 -14.35 3.00 -1.94
C ILE A 183 -14.37 2.09 -3.17
N ARG A 184 -14.05 2.65 -4.33
CA ARG A 184 -13.95 1.89 -5.57
C ARG A 184 -12.50 1.65 -5.93
N ILE A 185 -12.14 0.40 -6.14
CA ILE A 185 -10.84 -0.06 -6.62
C ILE A 185 -11.00 -0.55 -8.06
N VAL A 186 -10.17 -0.04 -8.97
CA VAL A 186 -10.15 -0.43 -10.38
C VAL A 186 -8.70 -0.71 -10.79
N PHE A 187 -8.50 -1.73 -11.58
CA PHE A 187 -7.18 -2.06 -12.14
C PHE A 187 -7.27 -2.24 -13.66
N SER A 188 -6.16 -1.97 -14.35
CA SER A 188 -6.10 -1.99 -15.82
C SER A 188 -5.80 -3.38 -16.40
N GLY A 189 -5.42 -4.34 -15.56
CA GLY A 189 -5.08 -5.70 -15.98
C GLY A 189 -4.87 -6.62 -14.80
N GLY A 190 -4.78 -7.93 -15.06
CA GLY A 190 -4.69 -8.97 -14.04
C GLY A 190 -6.05 -9.56 -13.66
N GLU A 191 -6.01 -10.51 -12.76
CA GLU A 191 -7.18 -11.25 -12.27
C GLU A 191 -7.35 -11.04 -10.77
N LEU A 192 -8.61 -10.94 -10.32
CA LEU A 192 -8.93 -10.92 -8.89
C LEU A 192 -8.96 -12.34 -8.35
N ILE A 193 -8.09 -12.61 -7.38
CA ILE A 193 -8.05 -13.84 -6.59
C ILE A 193 -8.61 -13.52 -5.22
N GLU A 194 -9.70 -14.18 -4.84
CA GLU A 194 -10.29 -14.02 -3.51
C GLU A 194 -9.37 -14.62 -2.46
N ARG A 195 -9.15 -13.90 -1.36
CA ARG A 195 -8.31 -14.32 -0.26
C ARG A 195 -9.13 -15.07 0.79
N ASP A 196 -8.58 -16.15 1.31
CA ASP A 196 -9.14 -16.86 2.46
C ASP A 196 -8.99 -16.03 3.74
N ASP A 197 -7.78 -15.49 3.97
CA ASP A 197 -7.50 -14.56 5.06
C ASP A 197 -7.66 -13.11 4.56
N LYS A 198 -8.82 -12.53 4.90
CA LYS A 198 -9.23 -11.19 4.43
C LYS A 198 -8.75 -10.06 5.32
N TYR A 199 -7.98 -10.34 6.36
CA TYR A 199 -7.49 -9.31 7.26
C TYR A 199 -5.98 -9.46 7.50
N ILE A 200 -5.28 -8.34 7.53
CA ILE A 200 -3.91 -8.23 8.01
C ILE A 200 -3.97 -7.35 9.24
N CYS A 201 -3.73 -7.92 10.40
CA CYS A 201 -3.82 -7.25 11.69
C CYS A 201 -2.48 -7.21 12.41
N ASP A 202 -2.49 -6.60 13.60
CA ASP A 202 -1.29 -6.34 14.39
C ASP A 202 -0.22 -5.49 13.65
N LEU A 203 -0.65 -4.73 12.62
CA LEU A 203 0.21 -3.74 11.98
C LEU A 203 0.57 -2.64 12.99
N GLU A 204 1.87 -2.42 13.21
CA GLU A 204 2.37 -1.53 14.25
C GLU A 204 2.98 -0.27 13.65
N ALA A 205 2.45 0.87 14.04
CA ALA A 205 2.98 2.18 13.70
C ALA A 205 4.08 2.58 14.69
N GLN A 206 5.35 2.53 14.29
CA GLN A 206 6.49 2.74 15.19
C GLN A 206 6.49 4.11 15.86
N THR A 207 6.07 5.16 15.16
CA THR A 207 6.02 6.51 15.75
C THR A 207 4.99 6.60 16.87
N GLU A 208 3.88 5.89 16.77
CA GLU A 208 2.87 5.85 17.83
C GLU A 208 3.40 5.09 19.05
N VAL A 209 4.12 3.99 18.81
CA VAL A 209 4.82 3.25 19.89
C VAL A 209 5.85 4.13 20.59
N ASP A 210 6.67 4.87 19.84
CA ASP A 210 7.67 5.79 20.38
C ASP A 210 7.01 6.92 21.23
N ASN A 211 5.79 7.29 20.91
CA ASN A 211 5.00 8.32 21.62
C ASN A 211 4.12 7.74 22.74
N GLU A 212 4.22 6.44 23.02
CA GLU A 212 3.43 5.73 24.05
C GLU A 212 1.91 5.81 23.81
N VAL A 213 1.48 5.87 22.53
CA VAL A 213 0.07 5.83 22.15
C VAL A 213 -0.26 4.53 21.41
N PRO A 214 -1.53 4.08 21.40
CA PRO A 214 -1.93 2.90 20.63
C PRO A 214 -1.59 3.06 19.15
N GLY A 215 -0.87 2.10 18.58
CA GLY A 215 -0.39 2.13 17.19
C GLY A 215 -0.64 0.83 16.43
N LEU A 216 -1.49 -0.07 16.97
CA LEU A 216 -1.84 -1.30 16.28
C LEU A 216 -3.07 -1.09 15.39
N ASP A 217 -2.97 -1.53 14.16
CA ASP A 217 -4.01 -1.39 13.15
C ASP A 217 -4.30 -2.72 12.44
N CYS A 218 -5.46 -2.79 11.81
CA CYS A 218 -5.86 -3.86 10.90
C CYS A 218 -6.19 -3.26 9.52
N ALA A 219 -6.02 -4.06 8.48
CA ALA A 219 -6.45 -3.73 7.13
C ALA A 219 -7.33 -4.85 6.57
N PHE A 220 -8.32 -4.49 5.75
CA PHE A 220 -9.17 -5.42 5.02
C PHE A 220 -8.61 -5.64 3.61
N CYS A 221 -8.40 -6.91 3.26
CA CYS A 221 -7.72 -7.33 2.03
C CYS A 221 -8.54 -8.45 1.36
N PRO A 222 -9.68 -8.15 0.73
CA PRO A 222 -10.60 -9.18 0.22
C PRO A 222 -10.05 -9.95 -0.98
N TYR A 223 -9.15 -9.33 -1.75
CA TYR A 223 -8.60 -9.89 -2.99
C TYR A 223 -7.11 -9.58 -3.13
N ASP A 224 -6.42 -10.47 -3.83
CA ASP A 224 -5.17 -10.18 -4.52
C ASP A 224 -5.46 -9.88 -5.99
N VAL A 225 -4.68 -8.98 -6.59
CA VAL A 225 -4.63 -8.80 -8.04
C VAL A 225 -3.42 -9.56 -8.55
N SER A 226 -3.64 -10.59 -9.39
CA SER A 226 -2.60 -11.41 -10.00
C SER A 226 -2.32 -10.96 -11.42
N VAL A 227 -1.08 -10.60 -11.70
CA VAL A 227 -0.62 -10.18 -13.04
C VAL A 227 0.46 -11.14 -13.52
N ASP A 228 0.24 -11.75 -14.69
CA ASP A 228 1.26 -12.58 -15.33
C ASP A 228 2.37 -11.71 -15.91
N ILE A 229 3.62 -12.10 -15.64
CA ILE A 229 4.83 -11.45 -16.17
C ILE A 229 5.57 -12.47 -17.04
N PRO A 230 5.46 -12.40 -18.37
CA PRO A 230 6.17 -13.33 -19.25
C PRO A 230 7.69 -13.23 -19.08
N ALA A 231 8.39 -14.31 -19.42
CA ALA A 231 9.85 -14.30 -19.50
C ALA A 231 10.34 -13.24 -20.50
N GLY A 232 11.33 -12.44 -20.11
CA GLY A 232 11.89 -11.37 -20.93
C GLY A 232 10.98 -10.16 -21.16
N ALA A 233 9.84 -10.06 -20.43
CA ALA A 233 8.89 -8.97 -20.61
C ALA A 233 9.39 -7.63 -20.07
N SER A 234 8.93 -6.55 -20.73
CA SER A 234 8.96 -5.18 -20.20
C SER A 234 7.56 -4.61 -20.34
N MET A 235 6.93 -4.27 -19.26
CA MET A 235 5.54 -3.83 -19.19
C MET A 235 5.34 -2.74 -18.15
#